data_769c4784b8c002ae641efbeb0ac976fe
#
_entry.id   769c4784b8c002ae641efbeb0ac976fe
#
_cell.length_a   1.000
_cell.length_b   1.000
_cell.length_c   1.000
_cell.angle_alpha   90.00
_cell.angle_beta   90.00
_cell.angle_gamma   90.00
#
_symmetry.space_group_name_H-M   'P 1'
#
loop_
_entity.id
_entity.type
_entity.pdbx_description
1 polymer ?
#
loop_
_entity_poly.entity_id
_entity_poly.type
_entity_poly.pdbx_seq_one_letter_code
_entity_poly.pdbx_strand_id
1 'polypeptide(L)'
;MVGAYIGFFVSSGLLALDFFGALALPSGVALALVLVLTLIISMLLNSLVGMLVERIGYRPLRDAPRASAAITGLMIGIILETGNLAILGPQRRSFPELIQTSTINIAGVSVTNKKILIVFVSILLTLALHQFVRRTKWGMAMRAMAYDYVVVPLMGISTNTI
;
A
#
# COMPACT_ATOMS: atom_id res chain seq x y z
N MET A 1 0.70 -4.76 -7.41
CA MET A 1 1.72 -4.39 -8.42
C MET A 1 2.03 -2.90 -8.45
N VAL A 2 1.05 -2.00 -8.67
CA VAL A 2 1.28 -0.54 -8.77
C VAL A 2 2.07 0.02 -7.58
N GLY A 3 1.71 -0.34 -6.35
CA GLY A 3 2.43 0.10 -5.15
C GLY A 3 3.90 -0.31 -5.08
N ALA A 4 4.25 -1.48 -5.63
CA ALA A 4 5.64 -1.93 -5.68
C ALA A 4 6.47 -1.10 -6.66
N TYR A 5 5.89 -0.73 -7.81
CA TYR A 5 6.55 0.16 -8.77
C TYR A 5 6.69 1.59 -8.25
N ILE A 6 5.65 2.10 -7.58
CA ILE A 6 5.73 3.41 -6.90
C ILE A 6 6.88 3.39 -5.89
N GLY A 7 6.97 2.34 -5.05
CA GLY A 7 8.05 2.19 -4.09
C GLY A 7 9.43 2.11 -4.75
N PHE A 8 9.54 1.41 -5.88
CA PHE A 8 10.77 1.33 -6.65
C PHE A 8 11.20 2.71 -7.18
N PHE A 9 10.30 3.46 -7.83
CA PHE A 9 10.63 4.77 -8.37
C PHE A 9 10.95 5.79 -7.28
N VAL A 10 10.22 5.78 -6.17
CA VAL A 10 10.48 6.66 -5.03
C VAL A 10 11.84 6.34 -4.41
N SER A 11 12.16 5.07 -4.19
CA SER A 11 13.44 4.68 -3.61
C SER A 11 14.62 5.00 -4.54
N SER A 12 14.48 4.72 -5.84
CA SER A 12 15.52 5.04 -6.82
C SER A 12 15.70 6.55 -6.98
N GLY A 13 14.61 7.32 -6.96
CA GLY A 13 14.66 8.79 -7.01
C GLY A 13 15.32 9.41 -5.78
N LEU A 14 15.00 8.93 -4.57
CA LEU A 14 15.62 9.39 -3.33
C LEU A 14 17.11 9.07 -3.27
N LEU A 15 17.52 7.92 -3.79
CA LEU A 15 18.93 7.56 -3.89
C LEU A 15 19.67 8.37 -4.97
N ALA A 16 19.03 8.65 -6.11
CA ALA A 16 19.61 9.42 -7.21
C ALA A 16 19.80 10.91 -6.88
N LEU A 17 18.96 11.45 -5.99
CA LEU A 17 19.07 12.86 -5.56
C LEU A 17 20.24 13.11 -4.59
N ASP A 18 20.95 12.06 -4.15
CA ASP A 18 22.05 12.12 -3.18
C ASP A 18 21.77 13.03 -1.96
N PHE A 19 20.46 13.19 -1.67
CA PHE A 19 19.92 14.10 -0.65
C PHE A 19 20.52 13.83 0.74
N PHE A 20 20.95 12.60 0.96
CA PHE A 20 21.51 12.15 2.23
C PHE A 20 23.05 12.27 2.27
N GLY A 21 23.73 12.31 1.12
CA GLY A 21 25.16 12.63 1.04
C GLY A 21 25.43 14.08 1.45
N ALA A 22 24.54 14.98 1.10
CA ALA A 22 24.60 16.39 1.50
C ALA A 22 24.35 16.62 3.00
N LEU A 23 23.73 15.66 3.71
CA LEU A 23 23.38 15.79 5.15
C LEU A 23 24.44 15.20 6.08
N ALA A 24 25.55 14.65 5.55
CA ALA A 24 26.68 14.07 6.30
C ALA A 24 26.25 13.08 7.43
N LEU A 25 25.17 12.33 7.22
CA LEU A 25 24.63 11.37 8.19
C LEU A 25 25.39 10.03 8.11
N PRO A 26 25.57 9.32 9.23
CA PRO A 26 26.15 7.98 9.21
C PRO A 26 25.29 7.05 8.33
N SER A 27 25.94 6.22 7.54
CA SER A 27 25.30 5.38 6.49
C SER A 27 24.07 4.58 6.95
N GLY A 28 24.08 4.09 8.18
CA GLY A 28 22.96 3.35 8.77
C GLY A 28 21.72 4.21 9.02
N VAL A 29 21.90 5.44 9.50
CA VAL A 29 20.78 6.38 9.75
C VAL A 29 20.21 6.89 8.43
N ALA A 30 21.07 7.18 7.45
CA ALA A 30 20.66 7.59 6.12
C ALA A 30 19.80 6.51 5.44
N LEU A 31 20.20 5.24 5.48
CA LEU A 31 19.43 4.13 4.95
C LEU A 31 18.07 3.96 5.65
N ALA A 32 18.03 4.09 6.98
CA ALA A 32 16.77 4.02 7.72
C ALA A 32 15.81 5.15 7.34
N LEU A 33 16.32 6.37 7.17
CA LEU A 33 15.54 7.52 6.71
C LEU A 33 15.01 7.31 5.28
N VAL A 34 15.84 6.81 4.37
CA VAL A 34 15.40 6.47 3.00
C VAL A 34 14.26 5.46 3.05
N LEU A 35 14.37 4.40 3.85
CA LEU A 35 13.32 3.39 4.00
C LEU A 35 12.03 3.99 4.51
N VAL A 36 12.08 4.79 5.58
CA VAL A 36 10.90 5.41 6.18
C VAL A 36 10.25 6.41 5.21
N LEU A 37 11.04 7.27 4.56
CA LEU A 37 10.52 8.22 3.57
C LEU A 37 9.93 7.52 2.36
N THR A 38 10.60 6.49 1.83
CA THR A 38 10.08 5.66 0.73
C THR A 38 8.74 5.05 1.11
N LEU A 39 8.62 4.54 2.32
CA LEU A 39 7.38 3.94 2.83
C LEU A 39 6.27 4.97 2.90
N ILE A 40 6.50 6.12 3.52
CA ILE A 40 5.50 7.19 3.67
C ILE A 40 5.05 7.72 2.30
N ILE A 41 5.99 8.06 1.42
CA ILE A 41 5.68 8.61 0.10
C ILE A 41 4.95 7.57 -0.75
N SER A 42 5.38 6.30 -0.72
CA SER A 42 4.69 5.21 -1.43
C SER A 42 3.27 4.99 -0.91
N MET A 43 3.07 5.07 0.40
CA MET A 43 1.72 4.96 0.98
C MET A 43 0.82 6.11 0.53
N LEU A 44 1.32 7.35 0.53
CA LEU A 44 0.57 8.52 0.07
C LEU A 44 0.20 8.42 -1.41
N LEU A 45 1.17 8.10 -2.27
CA LEU A 45 0.93 7.95 -3.71
C LEU A 45 -0.04 6.79 -4.00
N ASN A 46 0.14 5.65 -3.33
CA ASN A 46 -0.76 4.51 -3.51
C ASN A 46 -2.18 4.79 -2.99
N SER A 47 -2.31 5.55 -1.89
CA SER A 47 -3.60 6.02 -1.38
C SER A 47 -4.30 6.93 -2.39
N LEU A 48 -3.55 7.81 -3.06
CA LEU A 48 -4.09 8.68 -4.11
C LEU A 48 -4.60 7.88 -5.31
N VAL A 49 -3.86 6.86 -5.73
CA VAL A 49 -4.33 5.90 -6.76
C VAL A 49 -5.60 5.18 -6.30
N GLY A 50 -5.65 4.74 -5.04
CA GLY A 50 -6.86 4.12 -4.47
C GLY A 50 -8.08 5.05 -4.48
N MET A 51 -7.89 6.33 -4.12
CA MET A 51 -8.97 7.34 -4.20
C MET A 51 -9.43 7.59 -5.63
N LEU A 52 -8.52 7.60 -6.61
CA LEU A 52 -8.88 7.73 -8.03
C LEU A 52 -9.70 6.54 -8.50
N VAL A 53 -9.29 5.32 -8.16
CA VAL A 53 -10.01 4.09 -8.48
C VAL A 53 -11.40 4.10 -7.85
N GLU A 54 -11.52 4.51 -6.59
CA GLU A 54 -12.81 4.62 -5.92
C GLU A 54 -13.69 5.66 -6.62
N ARG A 55 -13.16 6.84 -6.89
CA ARG A 55 -13.93 7.96 -7.45
C ARG A 55 -14.39 7.71 -8.88
N ILE A 56 -13.53 7.10 -9.72
CA ILE A 56 -13.80 6.88 -11.13
C ILE A 56 -14.51 5.54 -11.37
N GLY A 57 -14.09 4.50 -10.65
CA GLY A 57 -14.56 3.14 -10.88
C GLY A 57 -15.77 2.77 -10.04
N TYR A 58 -15.72 3.00 -8.72
CA TYR A 58 -16.75 2.50 -7.82
C TYR A 58 -17.87 3.50 -7.54
N ARG A 59 -17.58 4.78 -7.50
CA ARG A 59 -18.58 5.81 -7.17
C ARG A 59 -19.78 5.84 -8.12
N PRO A 60 -19.61 5.73 -9.46
CA PRO A 60 -20.76 5.72 -10.38
C PRO A 60 -21.59 4.43 -10.31
N LEU A 61 -21.07 3.38 -9.66
CA LEU A 61 -21.72 2.07 -9.54
C LEU A 61 -22.42 1.85 -8.19
N ARG A 62 -22.54 2.87 -7.36
CA ARG A 62 -23.17 2.75 -6.03
C ARG A 62 -24.63 2.27 -6.10
N ASP A 63 -25.35 2.66 -7.15
CA ASP A 63 -26.76 2.27 -7.39
C ASP A 63 -26.90 1.03 -8.27
N ALA A 64 -25.78 0.43 -8.72
CA ALA A 64 -25.78 -0.73 -9.58
C ALA A 64 -25.83 -2.04 -8.77
N PRO A 65 -26.27 -3.15 -9.38
CA PRO A 65 -26.25 -4.48 -8.75
C PRO A 65 -24.85 -4.84 -8.22
N ARG A 66 -24.80 -5.57 -7.10
CA ARG A 66 -23.52 -5.98 -6.46
C ARG A 66 -22.56 -6.71 -7.42
N ALA A 67 -23.10 -7.45 -8.38
CA ALA A 67 -22.31 -8.12 -9.42
C ALA A 67 -21.53 -7.13 -10.30
N SER A 68 -22.10 -5.97 -10.62
CA SER A 68 -21.43 -4.94 -11.43
C SER A 68 -20.19 -4.38 -10.75
N ALA A 69 -20.25 -4.15 -9.44
CA ALA A 69 -19.11 -3.67 -8.66
C ALA A 69 -17.96 -4.70 -8.65
N ALA A 70 -18.26 -6.00 -8.55
CA ALA A 70 -17.26 -7.06 -8.60
C ALA A 70 -16.57 -7.14 -9.97
N ILE A 71 -17.34 -7.08 -11.05
CA ILE A 71 -16.81 -7.10 -12.41
C ILE A 71 -15.95 -5.87 -12.68
N THR A 72 -16.40 -4.70 -12.26
CA THR A 72 -15.63 -3.45 -12.39
C THR A 72 -14.31 -3.52 -11.64
N GLY A 73 -14.30 -4.07 -10.44
CA GLY A 73 -13.06 -4.29 -9.67
C GLY A 73 -12.05 -5.16 -10.40
N LEU A 74 -12.52 -6.25 -11.01
CA LEU A 74 -11.66 -7.12 -11.83
C LEU A 74 -11.12 -6.37 -13.05
N MET A 75 -11.98 -5.62 -13.77
CA MET A 75 -11.56 -4.86 -14.96
C MET A 75 -10.54 -3.77 -14.62
N ILE A 76 -10.75 -3.02 -13.53
CA ILE A 76 -9.79 -2.02 -13.06
C ILE A 76 -8.46 -2.69 -12.69
N GLY A 77 -8.48 -3.85 -12.05
CA GLY A 77 -7.29 -4.62 -11.74
C GLY A 77 -6.48 -4.97 -13.00
N ILE A 78 -7.16 -5.48 -14.02
CA ILE A 78 -6.55 -5.83 -15.33
C ILE A 78 -6.02 -4.57 -16.03
N ILE A 79 -6.77 -3.47 -16.03
CA ILE A 79 -6.33 -2.19 -16.64
C ILE A 79 -5.07 -1.67 -15.96
N LEU A 80 -5.02 -1.68 -14.63
CA LEU A 80 -3.85 -1.25 -13.87
C LEU A 80 -2.65 -2.16 -14.11
N GLU A 81 -2.86 -3.47 -14.20
CA GLU A 81 -1.80 -4.45 -14.47
C GLU A 81 -1.26 -4.28 -15.89
N THR A 82 -2.14 -4.30 -16.89
CA THR A 82 -1.77 -4.18 -18.31
C THR A 82 -1.21 -2.79 -18.62
N GLY A 83 -1.79 -1.73 -18.07
CA GLY A 83 -1.29 -0.37 -18.22
C GLY A 83 0.12 -0.20 -17.64
N ASN A 84 0.36 -0.78 -16.47
CA ASN A 84 1.69 -0.79 -15.86
C ASN A 84 2.71 -1.54 -16.72
N LEU A 85 2.32 -2.70 -17.27
CA LEU A 85 3.15 -3.48 -18.19
C LEU A 85 3.44 -2.74 -19.50
N ALA A 86 2.45 -2.03 -20.05
CA ALA A 86 2.58 -1.27 -21.28
C ALA A 86 3.52 -0.04 -21.12
N ILE A 87 3.46 0.65 -19.98
CA ILE A 87 4.26 1.85 -19.71
C ILE A 87 5.68 1.49 -19.28
N LEU A 88 5.84 0.50 -18.42
CA LEU A 88 7.13 0.18 -17.79
C LEU A 88 7.86 -0.99 -18.44
N GLY A 89 7.17 -1.71 -19.34
CA GLY A 89 7.68 -2.89 -20.03
C GLY A 89 7.73 -4.15 -19.14
N PRO A 90 7.98 -5.33 -19.75
CA PRO A 90 8.02 -6.61 -19.07
C PRO A 90 9.34 -6.88 -18.30
N GLN A 91 10.24 -5.92 -18.26
CA GLN A 91 11.55 -6.11 -17.66
C GLN A 91 11.47 -6.21 -16.14
N ARG A 92 12.11 -7.23 -15.58
CA ARG A 92 12.28 -7.36 -14.12
C ARG A 92 13.23 -6.27 -13.63
N ARG A 93 12.72 -5.35 -12.84
CA ARG A 93 13.52 -4.34 -12.17
C ARG A 93 13.86 -4.83 -10.77
N SER A 94 15.16 -4.94 -10.48
CA SER A 94 15.62 -5.27 -9.12
C SER A 94 15.48 -4.04 -8.23
N PHE A 95 14.85 -4.24 -7.08
CA PHE A 95 14.79 -3.18 -6.07
C PHE A 95 16.21 -2.87 -5.56
N PRO A 96 16.57 -1.59 -5.34
CA PRO A 96 17.87 -1.24 -4.76
C PRO A 96 18.11 -2.01 -3.45
N GLU A 97 19.30 -2.53 -3.25
CA GLU A 97 19.63 -3.27 -2.03
C GLU A 97 19.83 -2.32 -0.84
N LEU A 98 18.71 -1.86 -0.27
CA LEU A 98 18.71 -0.99 0.92
C LEU A 98 19.04 -1.75 2.21
N ILE A 99 18.89 -3.08 2.20
CA ILE A 99 19.15 -3.93 3.35
C ILE A 99 20.15 -5.00 2.93
N GLN A 100 21.27 -5.10 3.64
CA GLN A 100 22.27 -6.16 3.44
C GLN A 100 21.58 -7.52 3.59
N THR A 101 21.72 -8.35 2.56
CA THR A 101 21.12 -9.68 2.54
C THR A 101 21.98 -10.64 3.34
N SER A 102 21.60 -10.91 4.57
CA SER A 102 22.19 -11.94 5.42
C SER A 102 21.24 -13.14 5.47
N THR A 103 21.78 -14.32 5.27
CA THR A 103 21.04 -15.58 5.39
C THR A 103 21.32 -16.21 6.74
N ILE A 104 20.28 -16.48 7.49
CA ILE A 104 20.36 -17.19 8.78
C ILE A 104 19.87 -18.61 8.55
N ASN A 105 20.70 -19.61 8.87
CA ASN A 105 20.30 -21.00 8.82
C ASN A 105 19.64 -21.41 10.13
N ILE A 106 18.33 -21.60 10.10
CA ILE A 106 17.54 -22.09 11.23
C ILE A 106 17.10 -23.51 10.93
N ALA A 107 17.58 -24.48 11.69
CA ALA A 107 17.21 -25.91 11.57
C ALA A 107 17.35 -26.48 10.14
N GLY A 108 18.40 -26.10 9.41
CA GLY A 108 18.64 -26.60 8.05
C GLY A 108 17.90 -25.85 6.93
N VAL A 109 17.11 -24.85 7.27
CA VAL A 109 16.43 -23.96 6.33
C VAL A 109 17.13 -22.60 6.30
N SER A 110 17.61 -22.18 5.13
CA SER A 110 18.22 -20.87 4.94
C SER A 110 17.12 -19.80 4.80
N VAL A 111 16.92 -19.00 5.83
CA VAL A 111 15.96 -17.89 5.83
C VAL A 111 16.68 -16.57 5.67
N THR A 112 16.28 -15.81 4.66
CA THR A 112 16.83 -14.48 4.41
C THR A 112 16.25 -13.48 5.41
N ASN A 113 17.10 -12.64 5.98
CA ASN A 113 16.72 -11.58 6.95
C ASN A 113 15.56 -10.70 6.44
N LYS A 114 15.52 -10.45 5.13
CA LYS A 114 14.42 -9.71 4.47
C LYS A 114 13.05 -10.37 4.65
N LYS A 115 12.98 -11.71 4.61
CA LYS A 115 11.72 -12.46 4.80
C LYS A 115 11.20 -12.32 6.23
N ILE A 116 12.07 -12.38 7.22
CA ILE A 116 11.70 -12.21 8.63
C ILE A 116 11.16 -10.80 8.86
N LEU A 117 11.83 -9.78 8.31
CA LEU A 117 11.38 -8.40 8.39
C LEU A 117 10.00 -8.21 7.76
N ILE A 118 9.77 -8.80 6.57
CA ILE A 118 8.47 -8.71 5.88
C ILE A 118 7.36 -9.31 6.75
N VAL A 119 7.58 -10.49 7.32
CA VAL A 119 6.60 -11.15 8.20
C VAL A 119 6.31 -10.30 9.43
N PHE A 120 7.35 -9.77 10.08
CA PHE A 120 7.20 -8.93 11.26
C PHE A 120 6.39 -7.65 10.95
N VAL A 121 6.75 -6.93 9.87
CA VAL A 121 6.05 -5.73 9.44
C VAL A 121 4.61 -6.04 9.05
N SER A 122 4.36 -7.16 8.36
CA SER A 122 3.00 -7.59 7.99
C SER A 122 2.12 -7.83 9.21
N ILE A 123 2.63 -8.53 10.23
CA ILE A 123 1.92 -8.77 11.48
C ILE A 123 1.63 -7.43 12.18
N LEU A 124 2.61 -6.54 12.28
CA LEU A 124 2.46 -5.25 12.92
C LEU A 124 1.42 -4.38 12.23
N LEU A 125 1.45 -4.32 10.90
CA LEU A 125 0.46 -3.59 10.11
C LEU A 125 -0.94 -4.19 10.26
N THR A 126 -1.07 -5.52 10.28
CA THR A 126 -2.35 -6.20 10.49
C THR A 126 -2.93 -5.88 11.86
N LEU A 127 -2.11 -5.92 12.91
CA LEU A 127 -2.53 -5.56 14.25
C LEU A 127 -2.92 -4.07 14.35
N ALA A 128 -2.14 -3.19 13.73
CA ALA A 128 -2.44 -1.76 13.69
C ALA A 128 -3.78 -1.49 12.98
N LEU A 129 -4.01 -2.11 11.83
CA LEU A 129 -5.27 -2.01 11.10
C LEU A 129 -6.44 -2.57 11.91
N HIS A 130 -6.27 -3.74 12.53
CA HIS A 130 -7.27 -4.34 13.39
C HIS A 130 -7.65 -3.40 14.56
N GLN A 131 -6.65 -2.82 15.20
CA GLN A 131 -6.85 -1.87 16.29
C GLN A 131 -7.53 -0.58 15.81
N PHE A 132 -7.15 -0.08 14.64
CA PHE A 132 -7.76 1.07 14.00
C PHE A 132 -9.26 0.82 13.76
N VAL A 133 -9.61 -0.29 13.10
CA VAL A 133 -11.01 -0.64 12.81
C VAL A 133 -11.81 -0.92 14.09
N ARG A 134 -11.20 -1.48 15.12
CA ARG A 134 -11.91 -1.77 16.40
C ARG A 134 -12.11 -0.57 17.28
N ARG A 135 -11.15 0.37 17.34
CA ARG A 135 -11.11 1.42 18.36
C ARG A 135 -11.39 2.83 17.85
N THR A 136 -11.37 3.06 16.54
CA THR A 136 -11.63 4.39 15.99
C THR A 136 -13.10 4.61 15.64
N LYS A 137 -13.53 5.89 15.65
CA LYS A 137 -14.87 6.29 15.20
C LYS A 137 -15.11 5.92 13.73
N TRP A 138 -14.09 6.05 12.89
CA TRP A 138 -14.13 5.64 11.49
C TRP A 138 -14.34 4.13 11.32
N GLY A 139 -13.64 3.33 12.10
CA GLY A 139 -13.83 1.89 12.11
C GLY A 139 -15.20 1.45 12.62
N MET A 140 -15.77 2.18 13.57
CA MET A 140 -17.14 1.94 14.04
C MET A 140 -18.15 2.22 12.91
N ALA A 141 -18.01 3.33 12.22
CA ALA A 141 -18.84 3.69 11.08
C ALA A 141 -18.73 2.70 9.92
N MET A 142 -17.52 2.25 9.58
CA MET A 142 -17.30 1.19 8.58
C MET A 142 -18.02 -0.11 8.95
N ARG A 143 -17.95 -0.53 10.20
CA ARG A 143 -18.65 -1.73 10.65
C ARG A 143 -20.16 -1.56 10.62
N ALA A 144 -20.69 -0.40 11.01
CA ALA A 144 -22.11 -0.12 10.92
C ALA A 144 -22.62 -0.21 9.47
N MET A 145 -21.87 0.38 8.51
CA MET A 145 -22.20 0.29 7.08
C MET A 145 -22.15 -1.15 6.54
N ALA A 146 -21.28 -2.00 7.07
CA ALA A 146 -21.21 -3.41 6.67
C ALA A 146 -22.43 -4.22 7.10
N TYR A 147 -23.12 -3.79 8.18
CA TYR A 147 -24.36 -4.43 8.63
C TYR A 147 -25.58 -3.97 7.83
N ASP A 148 -25.77 -2.67 7.74
CA ASP A 148 -26.92 -2.10 7.01
C ASP A 148 -26.58 -0.74 6.41
N TYR A 149 -26.36 -0.75 5.11
CA TYR A 149 -26.00 0.44 4.34
C TYR A 149 -27.17 1.46 4.25
N VAL A 150 -28.42 0.99 4.37
CA VAL A 150 -29.64 1.84 4.20
C VAL A 150 -29.93 2.65 5.46
N VAL A 151 -29.70 2.05 6.63
CA VAL A 151 -30.02 2.66 7.93
C VAL A 151 -28.96 3.64 8.42
N VAL A 152 -27.70 3.43 8.04
CA VAL A 152 -26.56 4.25 8.51
C VAL A 152 -26.67 5.74 8.18
N PRO A 153 -27.14 6.17 6.98
CA PRO A 153 -27.36 7.59 6.69
C PRO A 153 -28.41 8.24 7.59
N LEU A 154 -29.42 7.48 8.02
CA LEU A 154 -30.48 7.99 8.91
C LEU A 154 -29.94 8.30 10.32
N MET A 155 -28.83 7.71 10.70
CA MET A 155 -28.13 8.00 11.96
C MET A 155 -27.14 9.17 11.86
N GLY A 156 -27.18 9.95 10.76
CA GLY A 156 -26.34 11.12 10.56
C GLY A 156 -24.89 10.82 10.15
N ILE A 157 -24.58 9.57 9.77
CA ILE A 157 -23.26 9.19 9.26
C ILE A 157 -23.23 9.39 7.75
N SER A 158 -22.42 10.34 7.28
CA SER A 158 -22.25 10.60 5.85
C SER A 158 -21.54 9.43 5.17
N THR A 159 -22.28 8.64 4.41
CA THR A 159 -21.72 7.52 3.61
C THR A 159 -20.80 7.98 2.49
N ASN A 160 -20.77 9.27 2.19
CA ASN A 160 -19.92 9.85 1.15
C ASN A 160 -18.53 10.25 1.66
N THR A 161 -18.32 10.26 2.97
CA THR A 161 -17.07 10.70 3.63
C THR A 161 -16.28 9.51 4.21
N ILE A 162 -16.91 8.34 4.33
CA ILE A 162 -16.34 7.12 4.86
C ILE A 162 -16.05 6.15 3.74
#